data_c4657d440c73feb34edfe30a918e38bc
#
_entry.id   c4657d440c73feb34edfe30a918e38bc
#
_cell.length_a   1.000
_cell.length_b   1.000
_cell.length_c   1.000
_cell.angle_alpha   90.00
_cell.angle_beta   90.00
_cell.angle_gamma   90.00
#
_symmetry.space_group_name_H-M   'P 1'
#
loop_
_entity.id
_entity.type
_entity.pdbx_description
1 polymer ?
#
loop_
_entity_poly.entity_id
_entity_poly.type
_entity_poly.pdbx_seq_one_letter_code
_entity_poly.pdbx_strand_id
1 'polypeptide(L)'
;MSKNYLAYLFLVLAALFWSGNFIVGKFATLFEIPPLTLNVFRWISVWFILIPFTYKEIYNNLSYLKKNWLVISFMGVITISTFNSVVYFALNYTQVINAVLMLAAIPAATIVLSSLMKIDKTNFFQIIGLLLSIIGIGSIISNGDIQKIISLSFNKGDLWMLVCVVTWSLYTALLKKHKFKFSQFTLIQLMVSVGILFLIPQFFYEKSIGLELNLNKAFFLILFYVVVFPAIAAYYCWQKGVQIIGPNRSTMFVQLMPLFSAVMAIIIFKEKFELYHFAGAVFIVSGIYLSNKKIND
;
A
#
# COMPACT_ATOMS: atom_id res chain seq x y z
N MET A 1 25.39 6.79 -6.62
CA MET A 1 24.31 5.87 -7.01
C MET A 1 23.51 6.48 -8.15
N SER A 2 23.15 5.70 -9.21
CA SER A 2 22.25 6.23 -10.22
C SER A 2 20.88 6.51 -9.59
N LYS A 3 20.14 7.50 -10.13
CA LYS A 3 18.80 7.87 -9.63
C LYS A 3 17.85 6.66 -9.54
N ASN A 4 18.01 5.68 -10.43
CA ASN A 4 17.17 4.48 -10.45
C ASN A 4 17.42 3.55 -9.23
N TYR A 5 18.68 3.36 -8.81
CA TYR A 5 18.98 2.55 -7.62
C TYR A 5 18.39 3.15 -6.35
N LEU A 6 18.41 4.47 -6.25
CA LEU A 6 17.77 5.16 -5.13
C LEU A 6 16.24 4.95 -5.13
N ALA A 7 15.60 4.97 -6.31
CA ALA A 7 14.18 4.67 -6.44
C ALA A 7 13.86 3.22 -6.03
N TYR A 8 14.68 2.26 -6.44
CA TYR A 8 14.51 0.85 -6.05
C TYR A 8 14.62 0.68 -4.53
N LEU A 9 15.62 1.32 -3.90
CA LEU A 9 15.76 1.31 -2.45
C LEU A 9 14.51 1.86 -1.76
N PHE A 10 14.01 3.01 -2.20
CA PHE A 10 12.79 3.58 -1.65
C PHE A 10 11.59 2.64 -1.78
N LEU A 11 11.39 2.00 -2.93
CA LEU A 11 10.26 1.11 -3.17
C LEU A 11 10.37 -0.21 -2.36
N VAL A 12 11.58 -0.74 -2.21
CA VAL A 12 11.85 -1.89 -1.32
C VAL A 12 11.54 -1.53 0.13
N LEU A 13 11.98 -0.36 0.61
CA LEU A 13 11.67 0.12 1.95
C LEU A 13 10.17 0.33 2.16
N ALA A 14 9.46 0.90 1.18
CA ALA A 14 8.02 1.05 1.26
C ALA A 14 7.31 -0.30 1.40
N ALA A 15 7.67 -1.29 0.58
CA ALA A 15 7.13 -2.65 0.66
C ALA A 15 7.45 -3.31 2.01
N LEU A 16 8.67 -3.15 2.52
CA LEU A 16 9.09 -3.67 3.82
C LEU A 16 8.25 -3.08 4.97
N PHE A 17 8.08 -1.76 5.00
CA PHE A 17 7.30 -1.07 6.04
C PHE A 17 5.82 -1.47 5.99
N TRP A 18 5.23 -1.60 4.81
CA TRP A 18 3.85 -2.09 4.68
C TRP A 18 3.72 -3.57 5.04
N SER A 19 4.73 -4.39 4.77
CA SER A 19 4.73 -5.81 5.19
C SER A 19 4.67 -5.95 6.70
N GLY A 20 5.44 -5.12 7.41
CA GLY A 20 5.38 -5.09 8.88
C GLY A 20 4.01 -4.66 9.43
N ASN A 21 3.21 -3.91 8.65
CA ASN A 21 1.85 -3.56 9.05
C ASN A 21 0.93 -4.80 9.19
N PHE A 22 1.15 -5.88 8.42
CA PHE A 22 0.42 -7.14 8.60
C PHE A 22 0.78 -7.83 9.91
N ILE A 23 2.06 -7.82 10.26
CA ILE A 23 2.55 -8.39 11.54
C ILE A 23 1.96 -7.60 12.73
N VAL A 24 2.06 -6.28 12.66
CA VAL A 24 1.51 -5.40 13.69
C VAL A 24 -0.01 -5.47 13.76
N GLY A 25 -0.70 -5.66 12.64
CA GLY A 25 -2.13 -5.93 12.59
C GLY A 25 -2.51 -7.19 13.37
N LYS A 26 -1.72 -8.27 13.28
CA LYS A 26 -1.93 -9.48 14.09
C LYS A 26 -1.77 -9.20 15.58
N PHE A 27 -0.78 -8.41 15.99
CA PHE A 27 -0.67 -7.96 17.37
C PHE A 27 -1.84 -7.06 17.79
N ALA A 28 -2.30 -6.15 16.94
CA ALA A 28 -3.46 -5.31 17.23
C ALA A 28 -4.71 -6.15 17.54
N THR A 29 -4.94 -7.23 16.77
CA THR A 29 -6.03 -8.18 17.03
C THR A 29 -5.85 -8.90 18.37
N LEU A 30 -4.63 -9.34 18.73
CA LEU A 30 -4.34 -10.00 20.01
C LEU A 30 -4.58 -9.08 21.21
N PHE A 31 -4.41 -7.77 21.05
CA PHE A 31 -4.66 -6.76 22.09
C PHE A 31 -6.05 -6.11 21.96
N GLU A 32 -6.94 -6.69 21.16
CA GLU A 32 -8.33 -6.24 20.95
C GLU A 32 -8.45 -4.75 20.55
N ILE A 33 -7.48 -4.26 19.78
CA ILE A 33 -7.48 -2.88 19.30
C ILE A 33 -8.41 -2.78 18.08
N PRO A 34 -9.47 -1.93 18.12
CA PRO A 34 -10.39 -1.77 17.01
C PRO A 34 -9.67 -1.22 15.77
N PRO A 35 -9.76 -1.88 14.60
CA PRO A 35 -8.93 -1.58 13.45
C PRO A 35 -9.24 -0.22 12.80
N LEU A 36 -10.51 0.20 12.72
CA LEU A 36 -10.87 1.51 12.16
C LEU A 36 -10.45 2.63 13.12
N THR A 37 -10.62 2.42 14.43
CA THR A 37 -10.15 3.34 15.46
C THR A 37 -8.64 3.51 15.39
N LEU A 38 -7.86 2.42 15.30
CA LEU A 38 -6.41 2.47 15.12
C LEU A 38 -6.05 3.27 13.85
N ASN A 39 -6.77 3.06 12.76
CA ASN A 39 -6.55 3.78 11.51
C ASN A 39 -6.81 5.29 11.64
N VAL A 40 -7.86 5.69 12.35
CA VAL A 40 -8.16 7.10 12.65
C VAL A 40 -7.03 7.73 13.47
N PHE A 41 -6.64 7.09 14.59
CA PHE A 41 -5.53 7.58 15.43
C PHE A 41 -4.21 7.64 14.67
N ARG A 42 -3.92 6.68 13.81
CA ARG A 42 -2.75 6.67 12.92
C ARG A 42 -2.70 7.94 12.08
N TRP A 43 -3.76 8.26 11.33
CA TRP A 43 -3.73 9.38 10.40
C TRP A 43 -3.85 10.75 11.10
N ILE A 44 -4.56 10.83 12.23
CA ILE A 44 -4.57 12.03 13.08
C ILE A 44 -3.16 12.29 13.62
N SER A 45 -2.46 11.26 14.10
CA SER A 45 -1.08 11.40 14.59
C SER A 45 -0.13 11.85 13.48
N VAL A 46 -0.24 11.28 12.28
CA VAL A 46 0.54 11.74 11.10
C VAL A 46 0.29 13.21 10.83
N TRP A 47 -0.96 13.66 10.89
CA TRP A 47 -1.35 15.04 10.64
C TRP A 47 -0.68 16.00 11.62
N PHE A 48 -0.72 15.70 12.91
CA PHE A 48 -0.06 16.50 13.95
C PHE A 48 1.46 16.51 13.82
N ILE A 49 2.08 15.37 13.51
CA ILE A 49 3.54 15.26 13.35
C ILE A 49 4.03 16.06 12.14
N LEU A 50 3.30 16.06 11.03
CA LEU A 50 3.76 16.71 9.80
C LEU A 50 3.49 18.22 9.74
N ILE A 51 2.50 18.76 10.46
CA ILE A 51 2.16 20.18 10.46
C ILE A 51 3.37 21.09 10.67
N PRO A 52 4.21 20.89 11.70
CA PRO A 52 5.34 21.80 11.97
C PRO A 52 6.34 21.89 10.81
N PHE A 53 6.43 20.84 10.00
CA PHE A 53 7.37 20.75 8.88
C PHE A 53 6.79 21.25 7.55
N THR A 54 5.46 21.31 7.44
CA THR A 54 4.76 21.52 6.15
C THR A 54 4.01 22.85 6.05
N TYR A 55 3.64 23.46 7.18
CA TYR A 55 2.79 24.65 7.20
C TYR A 55 3.35 25.84 6.41
N LYS A 56 4.67 26.09 6.46
CA LYS A 56 5.32 27.18 5.70
C LYS A 56 5.24 26.92 4.20
N GLU A 57 5.50 25.68 3.78
CA GLU A 57 5.41 25.33 2.35
C GLU A 57 3.97 25.46 1.83
N ILE A 58 2.98 25.02 2.62
CA ILE A 58 1.56 25.18 2.29
C ILE A 58 1.19 26.66 2.18
N TYR A 59 1.54 27.46 3.19
CA TYR A 59 1.24 28.89 3.21
C TYR A 59 1.84 29.64 2.01
N ASN A 60 3.12 29.38 1.70
CA ASN A 60 3.81 30.01 0.58
C ASN A 60 3.30 29.57 -0.80
N ASN A 61 2.53 28.47 -0.88
CA ASN A 61 2.02 27.93 -2.14
C ASN A 61 0.49 27.85 -2.19
N LEU A 62 -0.23 28.68 -1.43
CA LEU A 62 -1.70 28.64 -1.37
C LEU A 62 -2.38 28.80 -2.75
N SER A 63 -1.86 29.64 -3.63
CA SER A 63 -2.40 29.82 -4.98
C SER A 63 -2.24 28.53 -5.82
N TYR A 64 -1.11 27.84 -5.67
CA TYR A 64 -0.88 26.56 -6.33
C TYR A 64 -1.78 25.46 -5.72
N LEU A 65 -1.96 25.45 -4.40
CA LEU A 65 -2.87 24.53 -3.71
C LEU A 65 -4.31 24.73 -4.21
N LYS A 66 -4.81 25.97 -4.25
CA LYS A 66 -6.15 26.31 -4.76
C LYS A 66 -6.39 25.81 -6.18
N LYS A 67 -5.35 25.78 -7.02
CA LYS A 67 -5.47 25.26 -8.40
C LYS A 67 -5.52 23.72 -8.46
N ASN A 68 -4.90 23.02 -7.51
CA ASN A 68 -4.72 21.56 -7.54
C ASN A 68 -5.50 20.85 -6.43
N TRP A 69 -6.31 21.58 -5.64
CA TRP A 69 -6.96 21.05 -4.44
C TRP A 69 -7.84 19.83 -4.72
N LEU A 70 -8.59 19.84 -5.82
CA LEU A 70 -9.47 18.72 -6.18
C LEU A 70 -8.72 17.42 -6.37
N VAL A 71 -7.60 17.46 -7.09
CA VAL A 71 -6.80 16.24 -7.33
C VAL A 71 -6.14 15.77 -6.04
N ILE A 72 -5.58 16.67 -5.25
CA ILE A 72 -4.94 16.34 -3.97
C ILE A 72 -5.98 15.75 -3.00
N SER A 73 -7.16 16.37 -2.91
CA SER A 73 -8.27 15.89 -2.09
C SER A 73 -8.75 14.51 -2.54
N PHE A 74 -8.94 14.33 -3.84
CA PHE A 74 -9.31 13.05 -4.41
C PHE A 74 -8.28 11.96 -4.09
N MET A 75 -6.98 12.25 -4.25
CA MET A 75 -5.92 11.32 -3.86
C MET A 75 -5.97 11.01 -2.35
N GLY A 76 -6.24 11.99 -1.50
CA GLY A 76 -6.40 11.79 -0.06
C GLY A 76 -7.56 10.85 0.26
N VAL A 77 -8.72 11.08 -0.35
CA VAL A 77 -9.91 10.22 -0.15
C VAL A 77 -9.64 8.79 -0.58
N ILE A 78 -9.09 8.57 -1.79
CA ILE A 78 -8.93 7.21 -2.32
C ILE A 78 -7.84 6.40 -1.62
N THR A 79 -6.80 7.06 -1.02
CA THR A 79 -5.69 6.33 -0.38
C THR A 79 -5.77 6.31 1.14
N ILE A 80 -6.06 7.44 1.77
CA ILE A 80 -6.05 7.54 3.24
C ILE A 80 -7.34 6.93 3.81
N SER A 81 -8.48 7.25 3.21
CA SER A 81 -9.77 6.76 3.68
C SER A 81 -10.21 5.49 2.94
N THR A 82 -10.52 5.57 1.64
CA THR A 82 -11.19 4.49 0.91
C THR A 82 -10.41 3.19 0.93
N PHE A 83 -9.12 3.22 0.58
CA PHE A 83 -8.32 1.99 0.48
C PHE A 83 -8.34 1.17 1.77
N ASN A 84 -7.98 1.78 2.89
CA ASN A 84 -7.91 1.06 4.16
C ASN A 84 -9.29 0.59 4.65
N SER A 85 -10.31 1.45 4.56
CA SER A 85 -11.67 1.13 4.99
C SER A 85 -12.28 -0.01 4.18
N VAL A 86 -12.08 0.03 2.86
CA VAL A 86 -12.60 -0.99 1.96
C VAL A 86 -11.90 -2.33 2.17
N VAL A 87 -10.59 -2.35 2.47
CA VAL A 87 -9.89 -3.59 2.85
C VAL A 87 -10.54 -4.22 4.08
N TYR A 88 -10.77 -3.45 5.14
CA TYR A 88 -11.42 -3.99 6.36
C TYR A 88 -12.85 -4.46 6.08
N PHE A 89 -13.59 -3.71 5.29
CA PHE A 89 -14.96 -4.11 4.91
C PHE A 89 -14.97 -5.39 4.06
N ALA A 90 -14.07 -5.50 3.09
CA ALA A 90 -13.94 -6.66 2.22
C ALA A 90 -13.63 -7.94 3.02
N LEU A 91 -12.77 -7.85 4.03
CA LEU A 91 -12.38 -8.99 4.87
C LEU A 91 -13.54 -9.60 5.68
N ASN A 92 -14.68 -8.91 5.84
CA ASN A 92 -15.88 -9.52 6.40
C ASN A 92 -16.57 -10.50 5.44
N TYR A 93 -16.22 -10.46 4.14
CA TYR A 93 -16.89 -11.26 3.09
C TYR A 93 -15.93 -12.17 2.34
N THR A 94 -14.61 -11.95 2.44
CA THR A 94 -13.60 -12.75 1.75
C THR A 94 -12.50 -13.22 2.69
N GLN A 95 -11.80 -14.27 2.29
CA GLN A 95 -10.64 -14.77 3.02
C GLN A 95 -9.42 -13.87 2.75
N VAL A 96 -8.51 -13.81 3.72
CA VAL A 96 -7.26 -13.03 3.60
C VAL A 96 -6.45 -13.45 2.36
N ILE A 97 -6.46 -14.75 2.03
CA ILE A 97 -5.77 -15.29 0.84
C ILE A 97 -6.32 -14.68 -0.46
N ASN A 98 -7.66 -14.60 -0.61
CA ASN A 98 -8.28 -13.97 -1.76
C ASN A 98 -7.95 -12.47 -1.81
N ALA A 99 -8.06 -11.78 -0.67
CA ALA A 99 -7.78 -10.35 -0.58
C ALA A 99 -6.35 -10.02 -1.05
N VAL A 100 -5.36 -10.79 -0.60
CA VAL A 100 -3.95 -10.56 -0.99
C VAL A 100 -3.72 -10.91 -2.47
N LEU A 101 -4.33 -11.99 -2.97
CA LEU A 101 -4.28 -12.32 -4.41
C LEU A 101 -4.92 -11.22 -5.27
N MET A 102 -6.03 -10.63 -4.82
CA MET A 102 -6.64 -9.50 -5.52
C MET A 102 -5.70 -8.28 -5.55
N LEU A 103 -5.02 -7.96 -4.45
CA LEU A 103 -4.04 -6.87 -4.43
C LEU A 103 -2.84 -7.12 -5.34
N ALA A 104 -2.50 -8.37 -5.65
CA ALA A 104 -1.48 -8.71 -6.63
C ALA A 104 -1.83 -8.23 -8.06
N ALA A 105 -3.08 -7.86 -8.32
CA ALA A 105 -3.52 -7.25 -9.57
C ALA A 105 -3.19 -5.73 -9.67
N ILE A 106 -2.71 -5.09 -8.60
CA ILE A 106 -2.36 -3.65 -8.62
C ILE A 106 -1.42 -3.28 -9.77
N PRO A 107 -0.32 -4.00 -10.06
CA PRO A 107 0.53 -3.66 -11.18
C PRO A 107 -0.18 -3.75 -12.54
N ALA A 108 -1.04 -4.77 -12.73
CA ALA A 108 -1.83 -4.91 -13.95
C ALA A 108 -2.79 -3.72 -14.14
N ALA A 109 -3.54 -3.37 -13.10
CA ALA A 109 -4.45 -2.22 -13.13
C ALA A 109 -3.68 -0.90 -13.34
N THR A 110 -2.49 -0.76 -12.74
CA THR A 110 -1.65 0.43 -12.94
C THR A 110 -1.16 0.54 -14.40
N ILE A 111 -0.74 -0.57 -15.00
CA ILE A 111 -0.35 -0.63 -16.42
C ILE A 111 -1.50 -0.15 -17.31
N VAL A 112 -2.71 -0.66 -17.08
CA VAL A 112 -3.90 -0.25 -17.86
C VAL A 112 -4.20 1.24 -17.65
N LEU A 113 -4.32 1.69 -16.40
CA LEU A 113 -4.63 3.09 -16.09
C LEU A 113 -3.57 4.07 -16.59
N SER A 114 -2.29 3.77 -16.40
CA SER A 114 -1.21 4.65 -16.88
C SER A 114 -1.14 4.72 -18.40
N SER A 115 -1.46 3.63 -19.08
CA SER A 115 -1.58 3.61 -20.56
C SER A 115 -2.76 4.45 -21.04
N LEU A 116 -3.96 4.26 -20.44
CA LEU A 116 -5.15 5.06 -20.77
C LEU A 116 -4.93 6.56 -20.49
N MET A 117 -4.23 6.89 -19.41
CA MET A 117 -3.90 8.27 -19.04
C MET A 117 -2.68 8.82 -19.83
N LYS A 118 -2.06 8.03 -20.69
CA LYS A 118 -0.85 8.37 -21.48
C LYS A 118 0.34 8.82 -20.62
N ILE A 119 0.54 8.17 -19.46
CA ILE A 119 1.59 8.52 -18.49
C ILE A 119 2.84 7.69 -18.72
N ASP A 120 2.68 6.40 -18.97
CA ASP A 120 3.78 5.44 -19.12
C ASP A 120 3.44 4.44 -20.22
N LYS A 121 4.46 4.00 -20.97
CA LYS A 121 4.31 2.96 -22.00
C LYS A 121 4.59 1.60 -21.39
N THR A 122 3.77 0.65 -21.71
CA THR A 122 3.97 -0.74 -21.30
C THR A 122 4.88 -1.45 -22.26
N ASN A 123 5.79 -2.27 -21.75
CA ASN A 123 6.63 -3.13 -22.55
C ASN A 123 6.37 -4.62 -22.28
N PHE A 124 6.81 -5.48 -23.19
CA PHE A 124 6.61 -6.92 -23.10
C PHE A 124 7.22 -7.53 -21.82
N PHE A 125 8.39 -7.06 -21.39
CA PHE A 125 9.05 -7.54 -20.16
C PHE A 125 8.26 -7.22 -18.89
N GLN A 126 7.49 -6.11 -18.88
CA GLN A 126 6.60 -5.78 -17.77
C GLN A 126 5.47 -6.80 -17.66
N ILE A 127 4.93 -7.26 -18.77
CA ILE A 127 3.86 -8.28 -18.78
C ILE A 127 4.40 -9.64 -18.29
N ILE A 128 5.55 -10.08 -18.81
CA ILE A 128 6.18 -11.33 -18.34
C ILE A 128 6.52 -11.24 -16.86
N GLY A 129 7.14 -10.13 -16.43
CA GLY A 129 7.50 -9.92 -15.03
C GLY A 129 6.28 -9.93 -14.10
N LEU A 130 5.16 -9.35 -14.55
CA LEU A 130 3.89 -9.40 -13.83
C LEU A 130 3.40 -10.85 -13.65
N LEU A 131 3.38 -11.63 -14.72
CA LEU A 131 2.93 -13.04 -14.68
C LEU A 131 3.80 -13.89 -13.76
N LEU A 132 5.13 -13.74 -13.85
CA LEU A 132 6.07 -14.44 -12.95
C LEU A 132 5.82 -14.07 -11.49
N SER A 133 5.64 -12.77 -11.18
CA SER A 133 5.40 -12.35 -9.80
C SER A 133 4.06 -12.86 -9.27
N ILE A 134 3.01 -12.93 -10.10
CA ILE A 134 1.71 -13.51 -9.69
C ILE A 134 1.87 -15.00 -9.34
N ILE A 135 2.64 -15.77 -10.13
CA ILE A 135 2.94 -17.17 -9.82
C ILE A 135 3.68 -17.27 -8.47
N GLY A 136 4.67 -16.40 -8.24
CA GLY A 136 5.41 -16.37 -6.98
C GLY A 136 4.54 -16.04 -5.78
N ILE A 137 3.66 -15.06 -5.90
CA ILE A 137 2.68 -14.70 -4.86
C ILE A 137 1.73 -15.87 -4.59
N GLY A 138 1.19 -16.48 -5.65
CA GLY A 138 0.34 -17.66 -5.55
C GLY A 138 1.02 -18.80 -4.78
N SER A 139 2.30 -19.07 -5.06
CA SER A 139 3.08 -20.09 -4.35
C SER A 139 3.18 -19.80 -2.85
N ILE A 140 3.51 -18.57 -2.45
CA ILE A 140 3.63 -18.19 -1.02
C ILE A 140 2.29 -18.28 -0.31
N ILE A 141 1.23 -17.69 -0.90
CA ILE A 141 -0.07 -17.55 -0.24
C ILE A 141 -0.79 -18.90 -0.13
N SER A 142 -0.62 -19.79 -1.12
CA SER A 142 -1.20 -21.13 -1.08
C SER A 142 -0.42 -22.12 -0.19
N ASN A 143 0.72 -21.73 0.35
CA ASN A 143 1.69 -22.62 1.02
C ASN A 143 2.15 -23.75 0.08
N GLY A 144 2.32 -23.49 -1.21
CA GLY A 144 2.70 -24.47 -2.23
C GLY A 144 1.59 -25.45 -2.64
N ASP A 145 0.39 -25.31 -2.10
CA ASP A 145 -0.74 -26.19 -2.38
C ASP A 145 -1.64 -25.59 -3.46
N ILE A 146 -1.55 -26.13 -4.68
CA ILE A 146 -2.34 -25.67 -5.83
C ILE A 146 -3.85 -25.86 -5.61
N GLN A 147 -4.28 -26.83 -4.80
CA GLN A 147 -5.69 -27.06 -4.52
C GLN A 147 -6.31 -25.87 -3.79
N LYS A 148 -5.56 -25.18 -2.93
CA LYS A 148 -6.04 -23.95 -2.27
C LYS A 148 -6.34 -22.85 -3.27
N ILE A 149 -5.59 -22.75 -4.37
CA ILE A 149 -5.85 -21.76 -5.43
C ILE A 149 -7.05 -22.19 -6.27
N ILE A 150 -7.16 -23.46 -6.64
CA ILE A 150 -8.25 -23.99 -7.45
C ILE A 150 -9.59 -23.95 -6.71
N SER A 151 -9.58 -24.14 -5.38
CA SER A 151 -10.77 -24.09 -4.53
C SER A 151 -11.27 -22.69 -4.19
N LEU A 152 -10.52 -21.62 -4.58
CA LEU A 152 -10.95 -20.25 -4.35
C LEU A 152 -12.24 -19.97 -5.11
N SER A 153 -13.26 -19.49 -4.41
CA SER A 153 -14.50 -19.01 -4.98
C SER A 153 -14.53 -17.48 -4.97
N PHE A 154 -14.94 -16.89 -6.08
CA PHE A 154 -15.12 -15.45 -6.17
C PHE A 154 -16.36 -15.02 -5.38
N ASN A 155 -16.22 -14.00 -4.54
CA ASN A 155 -17.27 -13.56 -3.63
C ASN A 155 -17.43 -12.02 -3.60
N LYS A 156 -18.40 -11.51 -2.82
CA LYS A 156 -18.65 -10.07 -2.70
C LYS A 156 -17.45 -9.29 -2.14
N GLY A 157 -16.66 -9.90 -1.25
CA GLY A 157 -15.45 -9.26 -0.70
C GLY A 157 -14.40 -9.03 -1.77
N ASP A 158 -14.27 -9.95 -2.74
CA ASP A 158 -13.32 -9.80 -3.85
C ASP A 158 -13.67 -8.62 -4.76
N LEU A 159 -14.97 -8.33 -4.95
CA LEU A 159 -15.42 -7.11 -5.65
C LEU A 159 -14.97 -5.84 -4.92
N TRP A 160 -15.07 -5.82 -3.59
CA TRP A 160 -14.55 -4.69 -2.80
C TRP A 160 -13.03 -4.57 -2.89
N MET A 161 -12.31 -5.69 -2.94
CA MET A 161 -10.86 -5.66 -3.14
C MET A 161 -10.47 -5.10 -4.51
N LEU A 162 -11.28 -5.25 -5.57
CA LEU A 162 -11.06 -4.56 -6.85
C LEU A 162 -11.12 -3.04 -6.70
N VAL A 163 -11.98 -2.51 -5.82
CA VAL A 163 -11.98 -1.06 -5.52
C VAL A 163 -10.62 -0.64 -4.94
N CYS A 164 -10.04 -1.45 -4.05
CA CYS A 164 -8.70 -1.18 -3.51
C CYS A 164 -7.62 -1.20 -4.61
N VAL A 165 -7.69 -2.18 -5.52
CA VAL A 165 -6.77 -2.28 -6.66
C VAL A 165 -6.85 -1.03 -7.53
N VAL A 166 -8.05 -0.61 -7.89
CA VAL A 166 -8.27 0.58 -8.74
C VAL A 166 -7.83 1.86 -8.04
N THR A 167 -8.21 2.05 -6.77
CA THR A 167 -7.87 3.27 -6.02
C THR A 167 -6.36 3.43 -5.83
N TRP A 168 -5.64 2.36 -5.48
CA TRP A 168 -4.19 2.41 -5.34
C TRP A 168 -3.47 2.65 -6.67
N SER A 169 -3.92 1.99 -7.73
CA SER A 169 -3.37 2.14 -9.08
C SER A 169 -3.60 3.57 -9.60
N LEU A 170 -4.80 4.12 -9.39
CA LEU A 170 -5.14 5.47 -9.79
C LEU A 170 -4.31 6.52 -9.03
N TYR A 171 -4.18 6.37 -7.71
CA TYR A 171 -3.29 7.20 -6.90
C TYR A 171 -1.86 7.20 -7.45
N THR A 172 -1.32 6.02 -7.73
CA THR A 172 0.05 5.88 -8.23
C THR A 172 0.24 6.53 -9.60
N ALA A 173 -0.76 6.39 -10.48
CA ALA A 173 -0.76 7.06 -11.79
C ALA A 173 -0.84 8.59 -11.64
N LEU A 174 -1.71 9.10 -10.78
CA LEU A 174 -1.89 10.53 -10.53
C LEU A 174 -0.64 11.19 -9.93
N LEU A 175 0.10 10.51 -9.07
CA LEU A 175 1.38 10.99 -8.53
C LEU A 175 2.38 11.34 -9.64
N LYS A 176 2.44 10.53 -10.69
CA LYS A 176 3.34 10.76 -11.82
C LYS A 176 2.80 11.82 -12.77
N LYS A 177 1.48 11.81 -13.02
CA LYS A 177 0.83 12.72 -13.97
C LYS A 177 0.96 14.18 -13.54
N HIS A 178 0.70 14.48 -12.27
CA HIS A 178 0.59 15.86 -11.81
C HIS A 178 1.91 16.50 -11.41
N LYS A 179 2.99 15.73 -11.18
CA LYS A 179 4.33 16.27 -10.82
C LYS A 179 4.23 17.42 -9.82
N PHE A 180 3.58 17.18 -8.68
CA PHE A 180 3.30 18.22 -7.68
C PHE A 180 4.58 18.98 -7.27
N LYS A 181 4.46 20.30 -7.10
CA LYS A 181 5.56 21.17 -6.61
C LYS A 181 5.84 20.98 -5.13
N PHE A 182 4.90 20.41 -4.37
CA PHE A 182 5.04 20.16 -2.96
C PHE A 182 6.07 19.08 -2.66
N SER A 183 6.76 19.21 -1.52
CA SER A 183 7.54 18.13 -0.94
C SER A 183 6.64 16.91 -0.65
N GLN A 184 7.23 15.73 -0.55
CA GLN A 184 6.45 14.53 -0.27
C GLN A 184 5.72 14.62 1.08
N PHE A 185 6.37 15.18 2.11
CA PHE A 185 5.72 15.39 3.41
C PHE A 185 4.52 16.33 3.31
N THR A 186 4.65 17.42 2.57
CA THR A 186 3.56 18.36 2.36
C THR A 186 2.42 17.73 1.56
N LEU A 187 2.74 16.93 0.54
CA LEU A 187 1.71 16.21 -0.21
C LEU A 187 0.97 15.18 0.66
N ILE A 188 1.70 14.42 1.50
CA ILE A 188 1.09 13.51 2.48
C ILE A 188 0.20 14.30 3.44
N GLN A 189 0.68 15.40 4.00
CA GLN A 189 -0.08 16.26 4.92
C GLN A 189 -1.40 16.74 4.32
N LEU A 190 -1.37 17.23 3.08
CA LEU A 190 -2.56 17.71 2.38
C LEU A 190 -3.57 16.59 2.10
N MET A 191 -3.08 15.42 1.69
CA MET A 191 -3.92 14.22 1.48
C MET A 191 -4.55 13.74 2.78
N VAL A 192 -3.78 13.71 3.87
CA VAL A 192 -4.24 13.32 5.20
C VAL A 192 -5.28 14.28 5.73
N SER A 193 -5.10 15.60 5.53
CA SER A 193 -6.06 16.63 5.96
C SER A 193 -7.48 16.39 5.43
N VAL A 194 -7.61 15.90 4.20
CA VAL A 194 -8.91 15.56 3.61
C VAL A 194 -9.34 14.15 3.99
N GLY A 195 -8.41 13.18 3.94
CA GLY A 195 -8.72 11.77 4.22
C GLY A 195 -9.28 11.55 5.63
N ILE A 196 -8.78 12.27 6.63
CA ILE A 196 -9.27 12.17 8.02
C ILE A 196 -10.77 12.48 8.11
N LEU A 197 -11.28 13.45 7.35
CA LEU A 197 -12.70 13.81 7.40
C LEU A 197 -13.62 12.63 7.08
N PHE A 198 -13.16 11.70 6.23
CA PHE A 198 -13.89 10.49 5.87
C PHE A 198 -13.57 9.29 6.78
N LEU A 199 -12.56 9.40 7.64
CA LEU A 199 -12.24 8.38 8.65
C LEU A 199 -13.01 8.61 9.96
N ILE A 200 -13.31 9.85 10.33
CA ILE A 200 -14.02 10.19 11.57
C ILE A 200 -15.34 9.42 11.74
N PRO A 201 -16.22 9.31 10.73
CA PRO A 201 -17.45 8.52 10.86
C PRO A 201 -17.20 7.04 11.20
N GLN A 202 -16.07 6.47 10.78
CA GLN A 202 -15.72 5.07 11.02
C GLN A 202 -15.36 4.81 12.49
N PHE A 203 -14.72 5.78 13.15
CA PHE A 203 -14.49 5.74 14.59
C PHE A 203 -15.80 5.68 15.37
N PHE A 204 -16.75 6.54 15.00
CA PHE A 204 -18.07 6.54 15.64
C PHE A 204 -18.86 5.26 15.37
N TYR A 205 -18.69 4.67 14.19
CA TYR A 205 -19.29 3.38 13.84
C TYR A 205 -18.75 2.27 14.76
N GLU A 206 -17.43 2.09 14.90
CA GLU A 206 -16.87 1.09 15.80
C GLU A 206 -17.32 1.28 17.25
N LYS A 207 -17.36 2.54 17.72
CA LYS A 207 -17.87 2.85 19.05
C LYS A 207 -19.35 2.49 19.20
N SER A 208 -20.17 2.70 18.18
CA SER A 208 -21.62 2.40 18.21
C SER A 208 -21.92 0.91 18.30
N ILE A 209 -21.02 0.05 17.83
CA ILE A 209 -21.14 -1.42 17.92
C ILE A 209 -20.44 -2.01 19.15
N GLY A 210 -20.03 -1.16 20.11
CA GLY A 210 -19.48 -1.58 21.39
C GLY A 210 -17.99 -1.93 21.36
N LEU A 211 -17.25 -1.59 20.30
CA LEU A 211 -15.80 -1.75 20.28
C LEU A 211 -15.14 -0.58 21.01
N GLU A 212 -14.56 -0.86 22.16
CA GLU A 212 -13.88 0.14 22.99
C GLU A 212 -12.37 0.06 22.83
N LEU A 213 -11.73 1.23 22.80
CA LEU A 213 -10.27 1.34 22.73
C LEU A 213 -9.68 1.35 24.14
N ASN A 214 -8.82 0.38 24.42
CA ASN A 214 -8.00 0.38 25.62
C ASN A 214 -6.66 1.08 25.35
N LEU A 215 -6.43 2.24 25.99
CA LEU A 215 -5.21 3.03 25.90
C LEU A 215 -4.09 2.43 26.79
N ASN A 216 -3.62 1.26 26.41
CA ASN A 216 -2.52 0.58 27.10
C ASN A 216 -1.17 0.77 26.37
N LYS A 217 -0.10 0.27 26.97
CA LYS A 217 1.26 0.35 26.38
C LYS A 217 1.34 -0.29 24.99
N ALA A 218 0.63 -1.40 24.77
CA ALA A 218 0.61 -2.09 23.48
C ALA A 218 0.01 -1.20 22.38
N PHE A 219 -1.11 -0.51 22.69
CA PHE A 219 -1.71 0.45 21.76
C PHE A 219 -0.70 1.53 21.32
N PHE A 220 -0.01 2.16 22.26
CA PHE A 220 0.95 3.23 21.91
C PHE A 220 2.15 2.71 21.11
N LEU A 221 2.66 1.52 21.40
CA LEU A 221 3.74 0.90 20.61
C LEU A 221 3.28 0.57 19.17
N ILE A 222 2.09 0.00 19.05
CA ILE A 222 1.46 -0.30 17.76
C ILE A 222 1.21 1.00 16.99
N LEU A 223 0.62 2.01 17.65
CA LEU A 223 0.37 3.32 17.04
C LEU A 223 1.66 3.98 16.56
N PHE A 224 2.71 3.97 17.38
CA PHE A 224 4.01 4.50 16.99
C PHE A 224 4.52 3.83 15.71
N TYR A 225 4.48 2.50 15.65
CA TYR A 225 4.92 1.77 14.46
C TYR A 225 4.11 2.15 13.23
N VAL A 226 2.76 2.08 13.31
CA VAL A 226 1.89 2.31 12.13
C VAL A 226 1.93 3.77 11.65
N VAL A 227 2.26 4.72 12.53
CA VAL A 227 2.44 6.14 12.18
C VAL A 227 3.78 6.36 11.47
N VAL A 228 4.88 5.90 12.08
CA VAL A 228 6.22 6.22 11.58
C VAL A 228 6.54 5.45 10.31
N PHE A 229 6.37 4.12 10.32
CA PHE A 229 6.84 3.27 9.24
C PHE A 229 5.84 3.16 8.07
N PRO A 230 4.65 2.52 8.21
CA PRO A 230 3.78 2.34 7.06
C PRO A 230 3.00 3.60 6.63
N ALA A 231 2.86 4.64 7.49
CA ALA A 231 2.18 5.88 7.09
C ALA A 231 3.18 6.94 6.59
N ILE A 232 4.13 7.39 7.39
CA ILE A 232 5.03 8.48 6.98
C ILE A 232 6.13 7.96 6.05
N ALA A 233 6.95 7.01 6.53
CA ALA A 233 8.13 6.58 5.81
C ALA A 233 7.79 5.84 4.51
N ALA A 234 6.83 4.90 4.54
CA ALA A 234 6.45 4.15 3.34
C ALA A 234 5.81 5.04 2.27
N TYR A 235 4.91 5.95 2.64
CA TYR A 235 4.31 6.89 1.67
C TYR A 235 5.35 7.84 1.08
N TYR A 236 6.28 8.35 1.89
CA TYR A 236 7.40 9.15 1.41
C TYR A 236 8.24 8.38 0.38
N CYS A 237 8.67 7.17 0.76
CA CYS A 237 9.47 6.30 -0.10
C CYS A 237 8.73 5.93 -1.40
N TRP A 238 7.44 5.59 -1.29
CA TRP A 238 6.59 5.29 -2.43
C TRP A 238 6.50 6.46 -3.39
N GLN A 239 6.15 7.65 -2.90
CA GLN A 239 6.02 8.85 -3.72
C GLN A 239 7.34 9.18 -4.45
N LYS A 240 8.47 9.09 -3.75
CA LYS A 240 9.81 9.29 -4.35
C LYS A 240 10.10 8.25 -5.44
N GLY A 241 9.86 6.98 -5.18
CA GLY A 241 10.07 5.91 -6.14
C GLY A 241 9.25 6.10 -7.42
N VAL A 242 7.94 6.34 -7.26
CA VAL A 242 7.01 6.56 -8.39
C VAL A 242 7.40 7.78 -9.22
N GLN A 243 7.83 8.87 -8.59
CA GLN A 243 8.28 10.05 -9.34
C GLN A 243 9.50 9.78 -10.20
N ILE A 244 10.43 8.93 -9.72
CA ILE A 244 11.68 8.63 -10.43
C ILE A 244 11.46 7.64 -11.56
N ILE A 245 10.91 6.44 -11.28
CA ILE A 245 10.88 5.34 -12.27
C ILE A 245 9.50 5.13 -12.93
N GLY A 246 8.49 5.89 -12.53
CA GLY A 246 7.12 5.80 -13.07
C GLY A 246 6.23 4.76 -12.41
N PRO A 247 4.90 4.81 -12.69
CA PRO A 247 3.91 3.98 -12.01
C PRO A 247 4.06 2.49 -12.35
N ASN A 248 4.23 2.13 -13.63
CA ASN A 248 4.28 0.73 -14.06
C ASN A 248 5.39 -0.07 -13.39
N ARG A 249 6.60 0.52 -13.30
CA ARG A 249 7.75 -0.12 -12.64
C ARG A 249 7.63 -0.13 -11.12
N SER A 250 7.11 0.96 -10.56
CA SER A 250 7.00 1.09 -9.09
C SER A 250 6.02 0.10 -8.50
N THR A 251 4.87 -0.12 -9.13
CA THR A 251 3.84 -1.01 -8.58
C THR A 251 4.26 -2.47 -8.53
N MET A 252 5.24 -2.89 -9.33
CA MET A 252 5.82 -4.23 -9.24
C MET A 252 6.45 -4.50 -7.87
N PHE A 253 6.95 -3.47 -7.17
CA PHE A 253 7.56 -3.62 -5.84
C PHE A 253 6.52 -3.90 -4.73
N VAL A 254 5.24 -3.62 -4.95
CA VAL A 254 4.17 -4.02 -4.01
C VAL A 254 4.16 -5.55 -3.84
N GLN A 255 4.55 -6.29 -4.87
CA GLN A 255 4.61 -7.75 -4.85
C GLN A 255 5.72 -8.31 -3.93
N LEU A 256 6.61 -7.47 -3.40
CA LEU A 256 7.53 -7.85 -2.31
C LEU A 256 6.83 -7.98 -0.96
N MET A 257 5.63 -7.39 -0.79
CA MET A 257 4.96 -7.40 0.51
C MET A 257 4.66 -8.82 1.03
N PRO A 258 4.08 -9.75 0.25
CA PRO A 258 3.90 -11.13 0.71
C PRO A 258 5.23 -11.81 1.08
N LEU A 259 6.29 -11.57 0.31
CA LEU A 259 7.61 -12.13 0.59
C LEU A 259 8.17 -11.63 1.92
N PHE A 260 8.18 -10.32 2.14
CA PHE A 260 8.66 -9.74 3.40
C PHE A 260 7.78 -10.15 4.58
N SER A 261 6.46 -10.25 4.39
CA SER A 261 5.55 -10.74 5.43
C SER A 261 5.84 -12.17 5.81
N ALA A 262 6.12 -13.05 4.83
CA ALA A 262 6.51 -14.44 5.09
C ALA A 262 7.85 -14.53 5.86
N VAL A 263 8.85 -13.75 5.45
CA VAL A 263 10.15 -13.69 6.17
C VAL A 263 9.96 -13.21 7.61
N MET A 264 9.15 -12.16 7.81
CA MET A 264 8.86 -11.69 9.18
C MET A 264 8.08 -12.71 10.00
N ALA A 265 7.13 -13.45 9.40
CA ALA A 265 6.39 -14.50 10.08
C ALA A 265 7.32 -15.65 10.54
N ILE A 266 8.25 -16.06 9.68
CA ILE A 266 9.27 -17.07 10.02
C ILE A 266 10.14 -16.61 11.19
N ILE A 267 10.60 -15.35 11.19
CA ILE A 267 11.49 -14.82 12.24
C ILE A 267 10.73 -14.60 13.55
N ILE A 268 9.55 -13.97 13.50
CA ILE A 268 8.82 -13.48 14.69
C ILE A 268 7.97 -14.59 15.30
N PHE A 269 7.25 -15.36 14.46
CA PHE A 269 6.35 -16.42 14.92
C PHE A 269 7.00 -17.81 14.86
N LYS A 270 8.30 -17.90 14.48
CA LYS A 270 9.05 -19.15 14.34
C LYS A 270 8.37 -20.16 13.42
N GLU A 271 7.73 -19.67 12.37
CA GLU A 271 7.16 -20.52 11.32
C GLU A 271 8.26 -21.24 10.56
N LYS A 272 7.99 -22.44 10.02
CA LYS A 272 8.99 -23.21 9.29
C LYS A 272 9.23 -22.58 7.92
N PHE A 273 10.52 -22.50 7.52
CA PHE A 273 10.87 -22.15 6.14
C PHE A 273 10.65 -23.38 5.25
N GLU A 274 9.77 -23.22 4.26
CA GLU A 274 9.39 -24.28 3.33
C GLU A 274 9.83 -23.93 1.90
N LEU A 275 9.92 -24.94 1.02
CA LEU A 275 10.40 -24.78 -0.36
C LEU A 275 9.56 -23.76 -1.17
N TYR A 276 8.27 -23.67 -0.89
CA TYR A 276 7.41 -22.71 -1.58
C TYR A 276 7.75 -21.24 -1.26
N HIS A 277 8.32 -20.96 -0.09
CA HIS A 277 8.82 -19.60 0.22
C HIS A 277 10.01 -19.24 -0.69
N PHE A 278 10.93 -20.19 -0.88
CA PHE A 278 12.08 -19.98 -1.77
C PHE A 278 11.64 -19.84 -3.23
N ALA A 279 10.82 -20.76 -3.74
CA ALA A 279 10.31 -20.71 -5.09
C ALA A 279 9.53 -19.41 -5.35
N GLY A 280 8.64 -19.01 -4.45
CA GLY A 280 7.90 -17.76 -4.52
C GLY A 280 8.81 -16.55 -4.54
N ALA A 281 9.86 -16.52 -3.72
CA ALA A 281 10.85 -15.44 -3.70
C ALA A 281 11.58 -15.32 -5.05
N VAL A 282 12.03 -16.43 -5.62
CA VAL A 282 12.70 -16.45 -6.94
C VAL A 282 11.79 -15.89 -8.03
N PHE A 283 10.53 -16.33 -8.09
CA PHE A 283 9.58 -15.84 -9.09
C PHE A 283 9.27 -14.35 -8.93
N ILE A 284 9.03 -13.86 -7.70
CA ILE A 284 8.74 -12.44 -7.42
C ILE A 284 9.95 -11.58 -7.81
N VAL A 285 11.15 -11.91 -7.35
CA VAL A 285 12.36 -11.12 -7.61
C VAL A 285 12.69 -11.12 -9.10
N SER A 286 12.58 -12.26 -9.78
CA SER A 286 12.78 -12.37 -11.24
C SER A 286 11.75 -11.55 -12.00
N GLY A 287 10.49 -11.55 -11.57
CA GLY A 287 9.43 -10.75 -12.16
C GLY A 287 9.68 -9.26 -12.04
N ILE A 288 10.08 -8.78 -10.85
CA ILE A 288 10.44 -7.38 -10.62
C ILE A 288 11.67 -6.99 -11.46
N TYR A 289 12.69 -7.84 -11.51
CA TYR A 289 13.89 -7.60 -12.32
C TYR A 289 13.54 -7.43 -13.79
N LEU A 290 12.77 -8.35 -14.37
CA LEU A 290 12.34 -8.28 -15.77
C LEU A 290 11.51 -7.02 -16.05
N SER A 291 10.57 -6.69 -15.20
CA SER A 291 9.71 -5.50 -15.36
C SER A 291 10.50 -4.20 -15.34
N ASN A 292 11.66 -4.17 -14.69
CA ASN A 292 12.53 -3.00 -14.59
C ASN A 292 13.65 -2.97 -15.65
N LYS A 293 13.77 -4.02 -16.48
CA LYS A 293 14.74 -4.05 -17.57
C LYS A 293 14.46 -2.91 -18.56
N LYS A 294 15.47 -2.10 -18.83
CA LYS A 294 15.40 -1.10 -19.91
C LYS A 294 15.42 -1.83 -21.25
N ILE A 295 14.51 -1.49 -22.13
CA ILE A 295 14.66 -1.76 -23.54
C ILE A 295 15.58 -0.64 -24.05
N ASN A 296 16.73 -0.98 -24.59
CA ASN A 296 17.50 -0.05 -25.41
C ASN A 296 16.72 0.02 -26.73
N ASP A 297 15.97 1.12 -26.93
CA ASP A 297 15.40 1.49 -28.21
C ASP A 297 16.54 1.83 -29.20
#